data_eb727c014c5853c845d617d3700ba178
#
_entry.id   eb727c014c5853c845d617d3700ba178
#
_cell.length_a   1.000
_cell.length_b   1.000
_cell.length_c   1.000
_cell.angle_alpha   90.00
_cell.angle_beta   90.00
_cell.angle_gamma   90.00
#
_symmetry.space_group_name_H-M   'P 1'
#
loop_
_entity.id
_entity.type
_entity.pdbx_description
1 polymer ?
#
loop_
_entity_poly.entity_id
_entity_poly.type
_entity_poly.pdbx_seq_one_letter_code
_entity_poly.pdbx_strand_id
1 'polypeptide(L)'
;MRGWDLIDLDSHFLSAFGSIGQFIRDHGYIAYARANVALYEQRMTSVPAFAVCALSSGFMLYPDELGDRYLALRKTIETDALTALLLPSFALEQCVARIVERQLQRAYLMPDRAREEQKIRKRFPFFMQLQSRRFLSDGRPAEAVAVEILDTLSGSRHALM
;
A
#
# COMPACT_ATOMS: atom_id res chain seq x y z
N MET A 1 -10.45 15.98 -13.35
CA MET A 1 -9.22 15.36 -12.84
C MET A 1 -8.23 15.24 -14.00
N ARG A 2 -6.98 15.64 -13.80
CA ARG A 2 -5.92 15.44 -14.80
C ARG A 2 -5.76 13.94 -15.00
N GLY A 3 -5.64 13.48 -16.24
CA GLY A 3 -5.46 12.07 -16.58
C GLY A 3 -4.11 11.53 -16.07
N TRP A 4 -4.12 11.13 -14.80
CA TRP A 4 -3.00 10.40 -14.21
C TRP A 4 -3.25 8.91 -14.41
N ASP A 5 -2.20 8.17 -14.71
CA ASP A 5 -2.27 6.72 -14.80
C ASP A 5 -2.27 6.11 -13.40
N LEU A 6 -3.07 5.07 -13.21
CA LEU A 6 -3.11 4.29 -11.96
C LEU A 6 -2.39 2.96 -12.17
N ILE A 7 -1.37 2.72 -11.36
CA ILE A 7 -0.68 1.43 -11.24
C ILE A 7 -1.16 0.80 -9.93
N ASP A 8 -2.19 -0.05 -10.00
CA ASP A 8 -2.66 -0.83 -8.85
C ASP A 8 -1.97 -2.18 -8.84
N LEU A 9 -1.07 -2.39 -7.87
CA LEU A 9 -0.24 -3.60 -7.80
C LEU A 9 -1.06 -4.87 -7.57
N ASP A 10 -2.14 -4.81 -6.79
CA ASP A 10 -3.01 -5.97 -6.58
C ASP A 10 -3.75 -6.37 -7.87
N SER A 11 -4.21 -5.38 -8.64
CA SER A 11 -4.83 -5.63 -9.95
C SER A 11 -3.85 -6.18 -10.97
N HIS A 12 -2.62 -5.67 -10.98
CA HIS A 12 -1.56 -6.21 -11.84
C HIS A 12 -1.16 -7.64 -11.45
N PHE A 13 -1.09 -7.93 -10.14
CA PHE A 13 -0.83 -9.28 -9.66
C PHE A 13 -1.94 -10.24 -10.09
N LEU A 14 -3.20 -9.83 -9.91
CA LEU A 14 -4.36 -10.63 -10.32
C LEU A 14 -4.31 -10.97 -11.82
N SER A 15 -3.94 -10.00 -12.64
CA SER A 15 -3.83 -10.18 -14.09
C SER A 15 -2.70 -11.13 -14.53
N ALA A 16 -1.56 -11.09 -13.81
CA ALA A 16 -0.38 -11.87 -14.15
C ALA A 16 -0.39 -13.29 -13.58
N PHE A 17 -0.91 -13.46 -12.36
CA PHE A 17 -0.77 -14.68 -11.57
C PHE A 17 -2.11 -15.24 -11.06
N GLY A 18 -3.22 -14.56 -11.29
CA GLY A 18 -4.51 -14.95 -10.73
C GLY A 18 -4.69 -14.53 -9.27
N SER A 19 -5.61 -15.20 -8.59
CA SER A 19 -5.98 -14.84 -7.21
C SER A 19 -4.80 -14.87 -6.25
N ILE A 20 -4.53 -13.74 -5.57
CA ILE A 20 -3.48 -13.61 -4.55
C ILE A 20 -3.62 -14.68 -3.47
N GLY A 21 -4.85 -14.92 -2.99
CA GLY A 21 -5.11 -15.93 -1.95
C GLY A 21 -4.79 -17.34 -2.42
N GLN A 22 -5.11 -17.68 -3.66
CA GLN A 22 -4.78 -18.99 -4.25
C GLN A 22 -3.26 -19.11 -4.44
N PHE A 23 -2.61 -18.09 -4.99
CA PHE A 23 -1.17 -18.09 -5.18
C PHE A 23 -0.41 -18.29 -3.86
N ILE A 24 -0.84 -17.63 -2.78
CA ILE A 24 -0.22 -17.81 -1.45
C ILE A 24 -0.43 -19.24 -0.93
N ARG A 25 -1.61 -19.85 -1.14
CA ARG A 25 -1.84 -21.24 -0.73
C ARG A 25 -0.95 -22.24 -1.48
N ASP A 26 -0.74 -22.00 -2.78
CA ASP A 26 -0.03 -22.93 -3.66
C ASP A 26 1.49 -22.77 -3.56
N HIS A 27 1.99 -21.54 -3.36
CA HIS A 27 3.42 -21.21 -3.45
C HIS A 27 4.00 -20.62 -2.17
N GLY A 28 3.17 -20.26 -1.19
CA GLY A 28 3.58 -19.62 0.06
C GLY A 28 3.71 -18.10 -0.01
N TYR A 29 3.73 -17.48 1.17
CA TYR A 29 3.74 -16.01 1.29
C TYR A 29 5.03 -15.37 0.77
N ILE A 30 6.18 -16.03 0.97
CA ILE A 30 7.49 -15.53 0.49
C ILE A 30 7.54 -15.49 -1.05
N ALA A 31 7.01 -16.52 -1.71
CA ALA A 31 6.93 -16.55 -3.17
C ALA A 31 6.02 -15.42 -3.70
N TYR A 32 4.87 -15.20 -3.05
CA TYR A 32 3.99 -14.07 -3.35
C TYR A 32 4.74 -12.73 -3.20
N ALA A 33 5.42 -12.52 -2.08
CA ALA A 33 6.14 -11.29 -1.82
C ALA A 33 7.23 -11.01 -2.88
N ARG A 34 8.01 -12.04 -3.25
CA ARG A 34 9.01 -11.95 -4.33
C ARG A 34 8.39 -11.60 -5.68
N ALA A 35 7.30 -12.28 -6.06
CA ALA A 35 6.60 -12.02 -7.30
C ALA A 35 6.04 -10.58 -7.33
N ASN A 36 5.51 -10.09 -6.20
CA ASN A 36 4.93 -8.76 -6.11
C ASN A 36 6.01 -7.65 -6.17
N VAL A 37 7.18 -7.89 -5.55
CA VAL A 37 8.34 -6.98 -5.66
C VAL A 37 8.84 -6.92 -7.10
N ALA A 38 9.01 -8.08 -7.77
CA ALA A 38 9.42 -8.13 -9.17
C ALA A 38 8.43 -7.41 -10.10
N LEU A 39 7.14 -7.55 -9.84
CA LEU A 39 6.08 -6.88 -10.58
C LEU A 39 6.15 -5.34 -10.39
N TYR A 40 6.36 -4.87 -9.18
CA TYR A 40 6.59 -3.45 -8.89
C TYR A 40 7.79 -2.93 -9.67
N GLU A 41 8.94 -3.58 -9.57
CA GLU A 41 10.16 -3.16 -10.27
C GLU A 41 9.94 -3.10 -11.78
N GLN A 42 9.29 -4.12 -12.36
CA GLN A 42 8.95 -4.14 -13.78
C GLN A 42 8.07 -2.96 -14.17
N ARG A 43 7.07 -2.61 -13.36
CA ARG A 43 6.17 -1.49 -13.66
C ARG A 43 6.88 -0.14 -13.53
N MET A 44 7.81 -0.02 -12.60
CA MET A 44 8.58 1.22 -12.39
C MET A 44 9.61 1.50 -13.49
N THR A 45 9.98 0.52 -14.33
CA THR A 45 10.90 0.75 -15.47
C THR A 45 10.29 1.62 -16.58
N SER A 46 8.97 1.70 -16.67
CA SER A 46 8.25 2.43 -17.74
C SER A 46 7.07 3.23 -17.20
N VAL A 47 7.26 3.84 -16.03
CA VAL A 47 6.21 4.62 -15.39
C VAL A 47 5.92 5.90 -16.18
N PRO A 48 4.67 6.23 -16.48
CA PRO A 48 4.31 7.50 -17.10
C PRO A 48 4.69 8.70 -16.22
N ALA A 49 4.90 9.86 -16.86
CA ALA A 49 5.29 11.10 -16.17
C ALA A 49 4.30 11.52 -15.07
N PHE A 50 3.03 11.13 -15.21
CA PHE A 50 1.96 11.38 -14.24
C PHE A 50 1.28 10.07 -13.90
N ALA A 51 1.78 9.38 -12.88
CA ALA A 51 1.21 8.13 -12.39
C ALA A 51 1.12 8.09 -10.88
N VAL A 52 0.15 7.34 -10.39
CA VAL A 52 0.02 6.96 -8.97
C VAL A 52 0.20 5.46 -8.88
N CYS A 53 1.13 5.00 -8.05
CA CYS A 53 1.31 3.59 -7.75
C CYS A 53 0.67 3.26 -6.39
N ALA A 54 -0.40 2.45 -6.43
CA ALA A 54 -1.01 1.90 -5.22
C ALA A 54 -0.32 0.56 -4.88
N LEU A 55 0.43 0.56 -3.79
CA LEU A 55 1.10 -0.64 -3.30
C LEU A 55 0.13 -1.60 -2.65
N SER A 56 0.40 -2.90 -2.74
CA SER A 56 -0.29 -3.92 -1.95
C SER A 56 -0.14 -3.63 -0.46
N SER A 57 -1.17 -3.87 0.33
CA SER A 57 -1.23 -3.51 1.76
C SER A 57 -0.12 -4.13 2.63
N GLY A 58 0.55 -5.17 2.15
CA GLY A 58 1.69 -5.82 2.82
C GLY A 58 3.05 -5.44 2.27
N PHE A 59 3.12 -4.66 1.19
CA PHE A 59 4.36 -4.44 0.43
C PHE A 59 5.50 -3.90 1.30
N MET A 60 5.22 -2.93 2.15
CA MET A 60 6.21 -2.32 3.04
C MET A 60 6.57 -3.19 4.26
N LEU A 61 5.95 -4.37 4.40
CA LEU A 61 6.05 -5.24 5.58
C LEU A 61 6.43 -6.69 5.21
N TYR A 62 6.96 -6.90 4.02
CA TYR A 62 7.45 -8.22 3.66
C TYR A 62 8.65 -8.59 4.52
N PRO A 63 8.85 -9.90 4.78
CA PRO A 63 9.94 -10.37 5.62
C PRO A 63 11.32 -10.03 5.04
N ASP A 64 12.30 -9.84 5.93
CA ASP A 64 13.68 -9.51 5.57
C ASP A 64 14.38 -10.63 4.78
N GLU A 65 13.83 -11.86 4.81
CA GLU A 65 14.27 -13.00 3.99
C GLU A 65 14.13 -12.77 2.48
N LEU A 66 13.43 -11.71 2.05
CA LEU A 66 13.44 -11.28 0.65
C LEU A 66 14.81 -10.78 0.20
N GLY A 67 15.68 -10.41 1.14
CA GLY A 67 17.07 -10.00 0.93
C GLY A 67 17.28 -8.50 0.79
N ASP A 68 18.55 -8.11 0.69
CA ASP A 68 19.01 -6.72 0.75
C ASP A 68 18.41 -5.84 -0.35
N ARG A 69 18.15 -6.40 -1.53
CA ARG A 69 17.51 -5.68 -2.64
C ARG A 69 16.13 -5.15 -2.26
N TYR A 70 15.32 -5.99 -1.61
CA TYR A 70 14.00 -5.56 -1.14
C TYR A 70 14.13 -4.53 0.00
N LEU A 71 15.06 -4.74 0.93
CA LEU A 71 15.27 -3.80 2.04
C LEU A 71 15.67 -2.41 1.53
N ALA A 72 16.56 -2.35 0.56
CA ALA A 72 16.96 -1.10 -0.11
C ALA A 72 15.76 -0.44 -0.83
N LEU A 73 14.99 -1.23 -1.58
CA LEU A 73 13.78 -0.74 -2.25
C LEU A 73 12.76 -0.19 -1.26
N ARG A 74 12.47 -0.93 -0.17
CA ARG A 74 11.58 -0.49 0.90
C ARG A 74 12.02 0.85 1.48
N LYS A 75 13.33 0.99 1.75
CA LYS A 75 13.89 2.25 2.27
C LYS A 75 13.74 3.40 1.27
N THR A 76 14.00 3.16 0.00
CA THR A 76 13.82 4.15 -1.07
C THR A 76 12.36 4.63 -1.11
N ILE A 77 11.40 3.71 -1.13
CA ILE A 77 9.96 4.06 -1.13
C ILE A 77 9.58 4.82 0.14
N GLU A 78 10.05 4.36 1.30
CA GLU A 78 9.74 4.99 2.58
C GLU A 78 10.19 6.45 2.64
N THR A 79 11.38 6.75 2.10
CA THR A 79 12.00 8.08 2.17
C THR A 79 11.69 8.97 0.97
N ASP A 80 11.00 8.47 -0.03
CA ASP A 80 10.58 9.27 -1.18
C ASP A 80 9.57 10.34 -0.73
N ALA A 81 9.86 11.59 -1.07
CA ALA A 81 9.02 12.73 -0.74
C ALA A 81 7.60 12.65 -1.33
N LEU A 82 7.40 11.82 -2.36
CA LEU A 82 6.11 11.58 -3.00
C LEU A 82 5.36 10.37 -2.43
N THR A 83 5.93 9.67 -1.46
CA THR A 83 5.23 8.54 -0.81
C THR A 83 4.25 9.04 0.23
N ALA A 84 3.00 8.60 0.09
CA ALA A 84 1.89 8.88 0.99
C ALA A 84 1.37 7.61 1.66
N LEU A 85 1.27 7.61 2.98
CA LEU A 85 0.61 6.56 3.76
C LEU A 85 -0.81 7.01 4.11
N LEU A 86 -1.81 6.27 3.62
CA LEU A 86 -3.22 6.51 3.92
C LEU A 86 -3.69 5.55 5.02
N LEU A 87 -4.21 6.10 6.11
CA LEU A 87 -4.83 5.33 7.17
C LEU A 87 -6.21 5.91 7.50
N PRO A 88 -7.20 5.09 7.88
CA PRO A 88 -8.49 5.61 8.33
C PRO A 88 -8.34 6.42 9.64
N SER A 89 -7.46 6.02 10.54
CA SER A 89 -7.17 6.71 11.80
C SER A 89 -5.73 6.48 12.21
N PHE A 90 -5.15 7.42 12.97
CA PHE A 90 -3.87 7.25 13.66
C PHE A 90 -4.01 6.66 15.07
N ALA A 91 -5.24 6.40 15.52
CA ALA A 91 -5.54 5.64 16.73
C ALA A 91 -5.78 4.16 16.37
N LEU A 92 -5.04 3.24 17.01
CA LEU A 92 -5.05 1.81 16.69
C LEU A 92 -6.48 1.23 16.64
N GLU A 93 -7.28 1.43 17.70
CA GLU A 93 -8.60 0.82 17.80
C GLU A 93 -9.56 1.32 16.71
N GLN A 94 -9.53 2.60 16.41
CA GLN A 94 -10.32 3.17 15.33
C GLN A 94 -9.85 2.67 13.95
N CYS A 95 -8.53 2.62 13.75
CA CYS A 95 -7.94 2.10 12.52
C CYS A 95 -8.35 0.64 12.28
N VAL A 96 -8.22 -0.21 13.31
CA VAL A 96 -8.64 -1.62 13.27
C VAL A 96 -10.13 -1.74 12.93
N ALA A 97 -11.00 -1.05 13.68
CA ALA A 97 -12.43 -1.11 13.47
C ALA A 97 -12.82 -0.75 12.02
N ARG A 98 -12.27 0.34 11.49
CA ARG A 98 -12.60 0.82 10.14
C ARG A 98 -12.07 -0.09 9.03
N ILE A 99 -10.84 -0.59 9.16
CA ILE A 99 -10.28 -1.49 8.14
C ILE A 99 -11.03 -2.81 8.15
N VAL A 100 -11.28 -3.38 9.31
CA VAL A 100 -12.03 -4.65 9.44
C VAL A 100 -13.43 -4.51 8.88
N GLU A 101 -14.17 -3.45 9.21
CA GLU A 101 -15.48 -3.19 8.65
C GLU A 101 -15.46 -3.16 7.10
N ARG A 102 -14.50 -2.43 6.51
CA ARG A 102 -14.33 -2.40 5.05
C ARG A 102 -14.00 -3.79 4.46
N GLN A 103 -13.20 -4.59 5.14
CA GLN A 103 -12.86 -5.94 4.66
C GLN A 103 -14.07 -6.88 4.72
N LEU A 104 -14.86 -6.80 5.78
CA LEU A 104 -16.07 -7.63 5.95
C LEU A 104 -17.14 -7.31 4.89
N GLN A 105 -17.19 -6.09 4.38
CA GLN A 105 -18.09 -5.71 3.28
C GLN A 105 -17.69 -6.36 1.93
N ARG A 106 -16.46 -6.87 1.81
CA ARG A 106 -15.98 -7.59 0.62
C ARG A 106 -16.31 -9.08 0.72
N ALA A 107 -17.59 -9.42 0.59
CA ALA A 107 -18.11 -10.79 0.76
C ALA A 107 -17.37 -11.85 -0.07
N TYR A 108 -16.83 -11.48 -1.24
CA TYR A 108 -16.06 -12.38 -2.10
C TYR A 108 -14.72 -12.85 -1.51
N LEU A 109 -14.22 -12.19 -0.46
CA LEU A 109 -12.97 -12.57 0.22
C LEU A 109 -13.20 -13.54 1.38
N MET A 110 -14.47 -13.79 1.78
CA MET A 110 -14.83 -14.58 2.97
C MET A 110 -13.94 -14.25 4.20
N PRO A 111 -13.83 -12.97 4.58
CA PRO A 111 -12.87 -12.55 5.59
C PRO A 111 -13.29 -13.04 6.98
N ASP A 112 -12.34 -13.57 7.74
CA ASP A 112 -12.47 -13.84 9.16
C ASP A 112 -12.14 -12.57 9.95
N ARG A 113 -13.11 -12.06 10.73
CA ARG A 113 -12.96 -10.85 11.54
C ARG A 113 -11.74 -10.92 12.46
N ALA A 114 -11.58 -11.99 13.22
CA ALA A 114 -10.51 -12.11 14.21
C ALA A 114 -9.13 -12.11 13.53
N ARG A 115 -9.03 -12.79 12.39
CA ARG A 115 -7.80 -12.83 11.58
C ARG A 115 -7.46 -11.45 10.99
N GLU A 116 -8.46 -10.73 10.50
CA GLU A 116 -8.24 -9.38 9.97
C GLU A 116 -7.84 -8.40 11.08
N GLU A 117 -8.49 -8.44 12.24
CA GLU A 117 -8.10 -7.63 13.40
C GLU A 117 -6.65 -7.91 13.82
N GLN A 118 -6.28 -9.18 13.97
CA GLN A 118 -4.91 -9.56 14.34
C GLN A 118 -3.89 -9.06 13.31
N LYS A 119 -4.21 -9.17 12.03
CA LYS A 119 -3.36 -8.69 10.94
C LYS A 119 -3.12 -7.19 11.03
N ILE A 120 -4.18 -6.39 11.23
CA ILE A 120 -4.06 -4.94 11.31
C ILE A 120 -3.30 -4.53 12.58
N ARG A 121 -3.61 -5.13 13.74
CA ARG A 121 -2.89 -4.87 14.99
C ARG A 121 -1.38 -5.10 14.87
N LYS A 122 -0.97 -6.17 14.17
CA LYS A 122 0.46 -6.44 13.91
C LYS A 122 1.10 -5.42 12.99
N ARG A 123 0.38 -4.93 11.96
CA ARG A 123 0.90 -4.02 10.94
C ARG A 123 0.92 -2.56 11.39
N PHE A 124 -0.03 -2.16 12.21
CA PHE A 124 -0.21 -0.76 12.60
C PHE A 124 1.04 -0.12 13.21
N PRO A 125 1.78 -0.73 14.17
CA PRO A 125 3.00 -0.15 14.71
C PRO A 125 4.05 0.13 13.63
N PHE A 126 4.20 -0.77 12.65
CA PHE A 126 5.14 -0.57 11.54
C PHE A 126 4.71 0.60 10.65
N PHE A 127 3.42 0.71 10.32
CA PHE A 127 2.93 1.85 9.56
C PHE A 127 3.17 3.17 10.30
N MET A 128 3.01 3.19 11.62
CA MET A 128 3.25 4.37 12.45
C MET A 128 4.74 4.72 12.60
N GLN A 129 5.65 3.81 12.28
CA GLN A 129 7.10 4.04 12.27
C GLN A 129 7.64 4.48 10.90
N LEU A 130 6.88 4.27 9.81
CA LEU A 130 7.30 4.73 8.49
C LEU A 130 7.52 6.24 8.47
N GLN A 131 8.59 6.67 7.81
CA GLN A 131 8.95 8.08 7.66
C GLN A 131 8.08 8.79 6.61
N SER A 132 7.28 8.04 5.85
CA SER A 132 6.38 8.57 4.82
C SER A 132 5.33 9.52 5.41
N ARG A 133 4.86 10.46 4.60
CA ARG A 133 3.79 11.37 4.99
C ARG A 133 2.49 10.62 5.19
N ARG A 134 1.76 11.01 6.24
CA ARG A 134 0.53 10.32 6.66
C ARG A 134 -0.69 11.17 6.40
N PHE A 135 -1.73 10.53 5.86
CA PHE A 135 -3.00 11.16 5.54
C PHE A 135 -4.16 10.34 6.11
N LEU A 136 -5.17 11.04 6.65
CA LEU A 136 -6.39 10.42 7.15
C LEU A 136 -7.41 10.26 6.03
N SER A 137 -8.03 9.08 5.96
CA SER A 137 -9.01 8.76 4.91
C SER A 137 -10.42 8.52 5.42
N ASP A 138 -10.64 8.34 6.74
CA ASP A 138 -11.98 8.05 7.27
C ASP A 138 -12.86 9.29 7.34
N GLY A 139 -14.16 9.11 7.01
CA GLY A 139 -15.13 10.18 7.05
C GLY A 139 -14.95 11.29 6.02
N ARG A 140 -14.06 11.09 5.03
CA ARG A 140 -13.71 12.11 4.03
C ARG A 140 -13.97 11.61 2.61
N PRO A 141 -14.48 12.46 1.71
CA PRO A 141 -14.54 12.14 0.29
C PRO A 141 -13.16 11.84 -0.30
N ALA A 142 -13.07 10.85 -1.18
CA ALA A 142 -11.80 10.46 -1.81
C ALA A 142 -11.12 11.63 -2.53
N GLU A 143 -11.91 12.49 -3.19
CA GLU A 143 -11.45 13.68 -3.88
C GLU A 143 -10.79 14.69 -2.93
N ALA A 144 -11.35 14.90 -1.74
CA ALA A 144 -10.79 15.81 -0.75
C ALA A 144 -9.44 15.30 -0.21
N VAL A 145 -9.32 13.99 0.01
CA VAL A 145 -8.06 13.36 0.42
C VAL A 145 -7.03 13.45 -0.70
N ALA A 146 -7.43 13.21 -1.95
CA ALA A 146 -6.54 13.31 -3.11
C ALA A 146 -6.01 14.75 -3.31
N VAL A 147 -6.85 15.76 -3.14
CA VAL A 147 -6.44 17.17 -3.22
C VAL A 147 -5.42 17.49 -2.13
N GLU A 148 -5.69 17.12 -0.87
CA GLU A 148 -4.75 17.35 0.24
C GLU A 148 -3.39 16.69 -0.01
N ILE A 149 -3.38 15.45 -0.52
CA ILE A 149 -2.14 14.74 -0.87
C ILE A 149 -1.39 15.53 -1.93
N LEU A 150 -2.07 15.90 -3.03
CA LEU A 150 -1.44 16.63 -4.13
C LEU A 150 -0.87 17.97 -3.69
N ASP A 151 -1.61 18.75 -2.92
CA ASP A 151 -1.17 20.05 -2.42
C ASP A 151 0.06 19.90 -1.50
N THR A 152 0.01 18.92 -0.59
CA THR A 152 1.08 18.63 0.34
C THR A 152 2.36 18.18 -0.38
N LEU A 153 2.24 17.30 -1.39
CA LEU A 153 3.38 16.77 -2.14
C LEU A 153 3.93 17.79 -3.14
N SER A 154 3.07 18.64 -3.73
CA SER A 154 3.49 19.69 -4.66
C SER A 154 4.28 20.80 -3.97
N GLY A 155 3.88 21.19 -2.75
CA GLY A 155 4.60 22.19 -1.96
C GLY A 155 6.04 21.79 -1.63
N SER A 156 6.34 20.50 -1.59
CA SER A 156 7.68 19.97 -1.32
C SER A 156 8.63 20.07 -2.50
N ARG A 157 8.12 20.06 -3.74
CA ARG A 157 8.94 20.24 -4.93
C ARG A 157 9.52 21.67 -5.02
N HIS A 158 8.81 22.67 -4.53
CA HIS A 158 9.28 24.07 -4.52
C HIS A 158 10.32 24.37 -3.44
N ALA A 159 10.40 23.54 -2.39
CA ALA A 159 11.36 23.71 -1.30
C ALA A 159 12.74 23.05 -1.58
N LEU A 160 12.85 22.26 -2.65
CA LEU A 160 14.08 21.55 -3.04
C LEU A 160 14.74 22.13 -4.31
N MET A 161 14.19 23.22 -4.85
CA MET A 161 14.80 24.04 -5.94
C MET A 161 15.37 25.34 -5.38
#